data_64aec0e722f9a74d15cafd7b16f3200c
#
_entry.id   64aec0e722f9a74d15cafd7b16f3200c
#
_cell.length_a   1.000
_cell.length_b   1.000
_cell.length_c   1.000
_cell.angle_alpha   90.00
_cell.angle_beta   90.00
_cell.angle_gamma   90.00
#
_symmetry.space_group_name_H-M   'P 1'
#
loop_
_entity.id
_entity.type
_entity.pdbx_description
1 polymer ?
#
loop_
_entity_poly.entity_id
_entity_poly.type
_entity_poly.pdbx_seq_one_letter_code
_entity_poly.pdbx_strand_id
1 'polypeptide(L)'
;MGLDCYVVHGNDRDKSFTSEDDERIKDIQLCGGMFSGNGFDGSFRGKVYDPLIQELSNGEHTWYIEQEEDAFIPTDKLKEQAEMLESFFLIIIDEHGDLDDQDTVYVTNDGWAEYTLKEVHDLMTLLRVASERKAVMCVWY
;
A
#
# COMPACT_ATOMS: atom_id res chain seq x y z
N MET A 1 1.67 17.77 -7.41
CA MET A 1 2.30 16.52 -7.76
C MET A 1 1.81 15.40 -6.88
N GLY A 2 1.63 14.22 -7.45
CA GLY A 2 1.21 13.06 -6.69
C GLY A 2 2.39 12.31 -6.11
N LEU A 3 2.11 11.38 -5.22
CA LEU A 3 3.07 10.44 -4.70
C LEU A 3 2.76 9.10 -5.34
N ASP A 4 3.63 8.65 -6.24
CA ASP A 4 3.46 7.36 -6.91
C ASP A 4 4.38 6.33 -6.28
N CYS A 5 3.85 5.14 -6.02
CA CYS A 5 4.57 4.06 -5.36
C CYS A 5 4.55 2.82 -6.24
N TYR A 6 5.66 2.09 -6.25
CA TYR A 6 5.74 0.82 -6.97
C TYR A 6 6.73 -0.12 -6.28
N VAL A 7 6.47 -1.41 -6.40
CA VAL A 7 7.28 -2.44 -5.74
C VAL A 7 8.31 -2.98 -6.71
N VAL A 8 9.54 -3.17 -6.24
CA VAL A 8 10.64 -3.70 -7.05
C VAL A 8 11.36 -4.82 -6.28
N HIS A 9 12.12 -5.63 -7.03
CA HIS A 9 12.88 -6.72 -6.46
C HIS A 9 14.09 -6.22 -5.67
N GLY A 10 14.04 -6.35 -4.37
CA GLY A 10 15.19 -6.11 -3.51
C GLY A 10 15.95 -4.84 -3.84
N ASN A 11 17.21 -5.00 -4.25
CA ASN A 11 18.08 -3.88 -4.60
C ASN A 11 18.05 -3.53 -6.09
N ASP A 12 17.26 -4.25 -6.89
CA ASP A 12 17.20 -4.03 -8.33
C ASP A 12 15.99 -3.16 -8.67
N ARG A 13 16.23 -1.86 -8.76
CA ARG A 13 15.16 -0.88 -9.02
C ARG A 13 14.65 -0.92 -10.45
N ASP A 14 15.40 -1.53 -11.35
CA ASP A 14 15.01 -1.63 -12.75
C ASP A 14 14.10 -2.82 -12.99
N LYS A 15 13.93 -3.67 -11.98
CA LYS A 15 13.13 -4.88 -12.10
C LYS A 15 11.87 -4.78 -11.25
N SER A 16 10.76 -4.49 -11.90
CA SER A 16 9.46 -4.38 -11.22
C SER A 16 8.99 -5.73 -10.71
N PHE A 17 8.37 -5.69 -9.54
CA PHE A 17 7.69 -6.86 -8.99
C PHE A 17 6.36 -7.05 -9.73
N THR A 18 6.09 -8.25 -10.21
CA THR A 18 4.92 -8.52 -11.05
C THR A 18 4.00 -9.57 -10.42
N SER A 19 2.81 -9.73 -11.01
CA SER A 19 1.88 -10.78 -10.59
C SER A 19 2.44 -12.20 -10.78
N GLU A 20 3.42 -12.35 -11.66
CA GLU A 20 4.10 -13.63 -11.83
C GLU A 20 5.00 -13.95 -10.64
N ASP A 21 5.48 -12.95 -9.93
CA ASP A 21 6.29 -13.15 -8.74
C ASP A 21 5.47 -13.67 -7.56
N ASP A 22 4.19 -13.31 -7.49
CA ASP A 22 3.30 -13.82 -6.45
C ASP A 22 1.83 -13.74 -6.88
N GLU A 23 1.18 -14.88 -6.99
CA GLU A 23 -0.20 -14.97 -7.42
C GLU A 23 -1.19 -14.30 -6.47
N ARG A 24 -0.80 -14.10 -5.21
CA ARG A 24 -1.69 -13.45 -4.23
C ARG A 24 -1.99 -12.00 -4.57
N ILE A 25 -1.16 -11.36 -5.38
CA ILE A 25 -1.32 -9.94 -5.72
C ILE A 25 -1.91 -9.69 -7.10
N LYS A 26 -2.20 -10.74 -7.86
CA LYS A 26 -2.69 -10.58 -9.24
C LYS A 26 -4.03 -9.85 -9.34
N ASP A 27 -4.86 -9.93 -8.31
CA ASP A 27 -6.19 -9.34 -8.30
C ASP A 27 -6.27 -8.05 -7.48
N ILE A 28 -5.13 -7.56 -7.01
CA ILE A 28 -5.08 -6.31 -6.23
C ILE A 28 -5.43 -5.13 -7.12
N GLN A 29 -6.32 -4.28 -6.62
CA GLN A 29 -6.70 -3.05 -7.28
C GLN A 29 -6.55 -1.88 -6.31
N LEU A 30 -5.56 -1.04 -6.57
CA LEU A 30 -5.32 0.18 -5.82
C LEU A 30 -5.48 1.37 -6.76
N CYS A 31 -5.71 2.55 -6.20
CA CYS A 31 -5.82 3.75 -7.00
C CYS A 31 -4.53 3.97 -7.77
N GLY A 32 -4.57 3.81 -9.08
CA GLY A 32 -3.37 3.71 -9.91
C GLY A 32 -2.92 4.96 -10.61
N GLY A 33 -3.76 5.94 -10.71
CA GLY A 33 -3.39 7.12 -11.48
C GLY A 33 -3.28 6.80 -12.96
N MET A 34 -2.13 7.13 -13.58
CA MET A 34 -1.95 6.96 -15.03
C MET A 34 -1.51 5.55 -15.44
N PHE A 35 -1.19 4.71 -14.48
CA PHE A 35 -0.86 3.31 -14.74
C PHE A 35 -2.12 2.46 -14.55
N SER A 36 -2.02 1.17 -14.68
CA SER A 36 -3.18 0.32 -14.44
C SER A 36 -3.66 0.44 -13.00
N GLY A 37 -4.87 0.05 -12.73
CA GLY A 37 -5.39 -0.05 -11.36
C GLY A 37 -4.72 -1.14 -10.55
N ASN A 38 -3.68 -1.74 -11.09
CA ASN A 38 -2.97 -2.85 -10.52
C ASN A 38 -1.65 -2.38 -9.93
N GLY A 39 -1.51 -2.44 -8.63
CA GLY A 39 -0.41 -1.81 -7.90
C GLY A 39 0.94 -2.49 -8.05
N PHE A 40 1.07 -3.59 -8.78
CA PHE A 40 2.34 -4.29 -8.91
C PHE A 40 2.90 -4.34 -10.33
N ASP A 41 2.06 -4.22 -11.36
CA ASP A 41 2.54 -4.14 -12.74
C ASP A 41 2.88 -2.71 -13.17
N GLY A 42 2.55 -1.75 -12.36
CA GLY A 42 2.82 -0.35 -12.57
C GLY A 42 2.93 0.32 -11.21
N SER A 43 2.57 1.57 -11.15
CA SER A 43 2.55 2.29 -9.89
C SER A 43 1.12 2.49 -9.40
N PHE A 44 0.98 2.68 -8.10
CA PHE A 44 -0.28 3.11 -7.51
C PHE A 44 -0.09 4.47 -6.84
N ARG A 45 -1.21 5.16 -6.62
CA ARG A 45 -1.16 6.51 -6.06
C ARG A 45 -1.05 6.44 -4.55
N GLY A 46 0.18 6.46 -4.06
CA GLY A 46 0.46 6.42 -2.63
C GLY A 46 -0.08 7.61 -1.87
N LYS A 47 -0.26 8.74 -2.56
CA LYS A 47 -0.87 9.93 -1.95
C LYS A 47 -2.25 9.64 -1.36
N VAL A 48 -2.98 8.71 -1.95
CA VAL A 48 -4.31 8.31 -1.44
C VAL A 48 -4.19 7.49 -0.17
N TYR A 49 -3.14 6.67 -0.04
CA TYR A 49 -3.01 5.70 1.05
C TYR A 49 -2.06 6.13 2.15
N ASP A 50 -1.15 7.06 1.88
CA ASP A 50 -0.23 7.55 2.90
C ASP A 50 -0.93 8.12 4.14
N PRO A 51 -2.05 8.86 4.03
CA PRO A 51 -2.77 9.31 5.22
C PRO A 51 -3.24 8.17 6.12
N LEU A 52 -3.65 7.04 5.54
CA LEU A 52 -4.05 5.87 6.33
C LEU A 52 -2.84 5.33 7.11
N ILE A 53 -1.71 5.19 6.43
CA ILE A 53 -0.47 4.71 7.06
C ILE A 53 -0.06 5.64 8.20
N GLN A 54 -0.11 6.95 7.97
CA GLN A 54 0.24 7.93 8.99
C GLN A 54 -0.68 7.85 10.20
N GLU A 55 -1.99 7.79 9.99
CA GLU A 55 -2.95 7.77 11.11
C GLU A 55 -2.88 6.48 11.91
N LEU A 56 -2.78 5.34 11.25
CA LEU A 56 -2.70 4.05 11.94
C LEU A 56 -1.40 3.91 12.76
N SER A 57 -0.33 4.57 12.34
CA SER A 57 0.95 4.53 13.03
C SER A 57 1.18 5.70 13.97
N ASN A 58 0.19 6.58 14.15
CA ASN A 58 0.31 7.81 14.94
C ASN A 58 1.47 8.70 14.45
N GLY A 59 1.68 8.73 13.13
CA GLY A 59 2.69 9.55 12.50
C GLY A 59 4.07 8.93 12.44
N GLU A 60 4.27 7.71 12.93
CA GLU A 60 5.58 7.05 12.89
C GLU A 60 5.98 6.58 11.51
N HIS A 61 5.02 6.27 10.65
CA HIS A 61 5.27 5.83 9.28
C HIS A 61 4.69 6.81 8.29
N THR A 62 5.45 7.10 7.26
CA THR A 62 5.01 7.89 6.11
C THR A 62 5.78 7.42 4.88
N TRP A 63 5.12 7.52 3.72
CA TRP A 63 5.79 7.27 2.45
C TRP A 63 6.42 8.54 1.87
N TYR A 64 6.13 9.70 2.46
CA TYR A 64 6.82 10.93 2.09
C TYR A 64 8.19 10.95 2.76
N ILE A 65 9.23 10.84 1.94
CA ILE A 65 10.61 10.82 2.40
C ILE A 65 11.26 12.09 1.90
N GLU A 66 11.69 12.93 2.82
CA GLU A 66 12.31 14.20 2.45
C GLU A 66 13.72 14.00 1.92
N GLN A 67 14.04 14.72 0.83
CA GLN A 67 15.41 14.93 0.35
C GLN A 67 16.16 13.72 -0.22
N GLU A 68 15.50 12.63 -0.55
CA GLU A 68 16.17 11.50 -1.18
C GLU A 68 15.77 11.37 -2.64
N GLU A 69 16.76 11.44 -3.54
CA GLU A 69 16.51 11.27 -4.97
C GLU A 69 16.02 9.88 -5.32
N ASP A 70 16.47 8.90 -4.54
CA ASP A 70 16.17 7.49 -4.76
C ASP A 70 15.37 6.94 -3.59
N ALA A 71 14.33 7.65 -3.19
CA ALA A 71 13.53 7.30 -2.04
C ALA A 71 12.90 5.91 -2.18
N PHE A 72 13.07 5.08 -1.17
CA PHE A 72 12.43 3.78 -1.12
C PHE A 72 12.11 3.41 0.32
N ILE A 73 11.07 2.59 0.46
CA ILE A 73 10.68 2.03 1.75
C ILE A 73 11.30 0.63 1.86
N PRO A 74 12.17 0.40 2.84
CA PRO A 74 12.84 -0.90 2.95
C PRO A 74 11.89 -1.99 3.42
N THR A 75 12.28 -3.24 3.18
CA THR A 75 11.47 -4.42 3.45
C THR A 75 10.96 -4.48 4.89
N ASP A 76 11.80 -4.15 5.87
CA ASP A 76 11.40 -4.20 7.28
C ASP A 76 10.31 -3.20 7.62
N LYS A 77 10.33 -2.02 6.99
CA LYS A 77 9.27 -1.03 7.17
C LYS A 77 7.96 -1.47 6.50
N LEU A 78 8.06 -2.09 5.33
CA LEU A 78 6.87 -2.66 4.67
C LEU A 78 6.23 -3.73 5.56
N LYS A 79 7.06 -4.54 6.22
CA LYS A 79 6.57 -5.57 7.14
C LYS A 79 5.81 -4.94 8.32
N GLU A 80 6.38 -3.91 8.94
CA GLU A 80 5.72 -3.21 10.05
C GLU A 80 4.39 -2.60 9.62
N GLN A 81 4.36 -1.99 8.44
CA GLN A 81 3.15 -1.39 7.89
C GLN A 81 2.10 -2.46 7.56
N ALA A 82 2.52 -3.60 7.01
CA ALA A 82 1.61 -4.71 6.72
C ALA A 82 0.98 -5.27 8.00
N GLU A 83 1.77 -5.42 9.06
CA GLU A 83 1.27 -5.91 10.34
C GLU A 83 0.26 -4.95 10.97
N MET A 84 0.52 -3.66 10.86
CA MET A 84 -0.37 -2.62 11.34
C MET A 84 -1.71 -2.65 10.58
N LEU A 85 -1.65 -2.73 9.25
CA LEU A 85 -2.85 -2.82 8.42
C LEU A 85 -3.62 -4.11 8.68
N GLU A 86 -2.92 -5.22 8.91
CA GLU A 86 -3.56 -6.50 9.22
C GLU A 86 -4.36 -6.42 10.52
N SER A 87 -3.78 -5.83 11.55
CA SER A 87 -4.48 -5.65 12.82
C SER A 87 -5.74 -4.81 12.64
N PHE A 88 -5.64 -3.73 11.87
CA PHE A 88 -6.79 -2.89 11.56
C PHE A 88 -7.83 -3.65 10.72
N PHE A 89 -7.38 -4.36 9.69
CA PHE A 89 -8.26 -5.13 8.81
C PHE A 89 -9.06 -6.17 9.58
N LEU A 90 -8.44 -6.89 10.51
CA LEU A 90 -9.12 -7.92 11.29
C LEU A 90 -10.26 -7.35 12.13
N ILE A 91 -10.12 -6.12 12.59
CA ILE A 91 -11.18 -5.43 13.32
C ILE A 91 -12.33 -5.07 12.39
N ILE A 92 -12.04 -4.45 11.26
CA ILE A 92 -13.09 -3.96 10.37
C ILE A 92 -13.81 -5.07 9.60
N ILE A 93 -13.12 -6.17 9.25
CA ILE A 93 -13.77 -7.28 8.56
C ILE A 93 -14.79 -7.96 9.47
N ASP A 94 -14.53 -8.02 10.76
CA ASP A 94 -15.45 -8.59 11.73
C ASP A 94 -16.76 -7.78 11.80
N GLU A 95 -16.68 -6.46 11.63
CA GLU A 95 -17.83 -5.58 11.63
C GLU A 95 -18.62 -5.63 10.31
N HIS A 96 -17.93 -5.71 9.19
CA HIS A 96 -18.55 -5.63 7.86
C HIS A 96 -18.83 -6.97 7.21
N GLY A 97 -17.98 -7.96 7.45
CA GLY A 97 -18.21 -9.35 7.06
C GLY A 97 -18.10 -9.67 5.57
N ASP A 98 -18.00 -8.70 4.70
CA ASP A 98 -17.97 -8.91 3.25
C ASP A 98 -16.91 -8.02 2.61
N LEU A 99 -15.89 -8.66 2.01
CA LEU A 99 -14.79 -7.95 1.38
C LEU A 99 -15.24 -7.12 0.16
N ASP A 100 -16.31 -7.54 -0.50
CA ASP A 100 -16.83 -6.85 -1.68
C ASP A 100 -17.77 -5.69 -1.35
N ASP A 101 -18.00 -5.44 -0.06
CA ASP A 101 -18.77 -4.29 0.39
C ASP A 101 -18.07 -3.00 -0.03
N GLN A 102 -18.82 -2.14 -0.72
CA GLN A 102 -18.32 -0.86 -1.24
C GLN A 102 -18.42 0.27 -0.22
N ASP A 103 -18.88 -0.01 0.98
CA ASP A 103 -19.02 1.01 2.00
C ASP A 103 -17.67 1.47 2.51
N THR A 104 -17.61 2.75 2.87
CA THR A 104 -16.43 3.32 3.50
C THR A 104 -16.29 2.77 4.91
N VAL A 105 -15.11 2.21 5.21
CA VAL A 105 -14.82 1.65 6.52
C VAL A 105 -13.91 2.55 7.36
N TYR A 106 -13.29 3.54 6.75
CA TYR A 106 -12.40 4.45 7.44
C TYR A 106 -12.31 5.78 6.69
N VAL A 107 -12.36 6.87 7.44
CA VAL A 107 -12.16 8.23 6.94
C VAL A 107 -11.04 8.86 7.77
N THR A 108 -10.11 9.54 7.13
CA THR A 108 -9.03 10.24 7.83
C THR A 108 -9.59 11.35 8.72
N ASN A 109 -8.83 11.73 9.75
CA ASN A 109 -9.26 12.72 10.72
C ASN A 109 -9.58 14.08 10.09
N ASP A 110 -8.90 14.43 9.01
CA ASP A 110 -9.14 15.68 8.27
C ASP A 110 -10.27 15.54 7.23
N GLY A 111 -10.82 14.35 7.06
CA GLY A 111 -11.88 14.08 6.08
C GLY A 111 -11.41 14.05 4.63
N TRP A 112 -10.10 14.12 4.39
CA TRP A 112 -9.56 14.22 3.03
C TRP A 112 -9.64 12.91 2.24
N ALA A 113 -9.47 11.78 2.92
CA ALA A 113 -9.44 10.48 2.25
C ALA A 113 -10.36 9.49 2.98
N GLU A 114 -10.97 8.61 2.20
CA GLU A 114 -11.81 7.53 2.72
C GLU A 114 -11.45 6.23 2.00
N TYR A 115 -11.66 5.10 2.69
CA TYR A 115 -11.21 3.79 2.20
C TYR A 115 -12.31 2.76 2.35
N THR A 116 -12.41 1.85 1.37
CA THR A 116 -13.27 0.68 1.46
C THR A 116 -12.50 -0.47 2.11
N LEU A 117 -13.22 -1.49 2.53
CA LEU A 117 -12.61 -2.69 3.10
C LEU A 117 -11.65 -3.36 2.11
N LYS A 118 -12.04 -3.42 0.83
CA LYS A 118 -11.19 -4.02 -0.20
C LYS A 118 -9.89 -3.25 -0.38
N GLU A 119 -9.93 -1.93 -0.33
CA GLU A 119 -8.71 -1.12 -0.45
C GLU A 119 -7.74 -1.41 0.70
N VAL A 120 -8.26 -1.51 1.92
CA VAL A 120 -7.43 -1.86 3.08
C VAL A 120 -6.83 -3.26 2.90
N HIS A 121 -7.65 -4.21 2.47
CA HIS A 121 -7.21 -5.58 2.22
C HIS A 121 -6.12 -5.64 1.15
N ASP A 122 -6.35 -4.95 0.03
CA ASP A 122 -5.42 -4.99 -1.09
C ASP A 122 -4.08 -4.33 -0.76
N LEU A 123 -4.12 -3.20 -0.06
CA LEU A 123 -2.90 -2.54 0.40
C LEU A 123 -2.13 -3.42 1.39
N MET A 124 -2.83 -3.98 2.36
CA MET A 124 -2.25 -4.90 3.32
C MET A 124 -1.58 -6.08 2.63
N THR A 125 -2.27 -6.68 1.66
CA THR A 125 -1.76 -7.85 0.93
C THR A 125 -0.51 -7.49 0.14
N LEU A 126 -0.52 -6.35 -0.56
CA LEU A 126 0.64 -5.91 -1.33
C LEU A 126 1.86 -5.72 -0.43
N LEU A 127 1.69 -5.02 0.68
CA LEU A 127 2.81 -4.77 1.60
C LEU A 127 3.29 -6.06 2.26
N ARG A 128 2.37 -6.97 2.59
CA ARG A 128 2.71 -8.26 3.18
C ARG A 128 3.55 -9.10 2.21
N VAL A 129 3.08 -9.24 0.98
CA VAL A 129 3.78 -10.02 -0.04
C VAL A 129 5.15 -9.39 -0.34
N ALA A 130 5.20 -8.07 -0.50
CA ALA A 130 6.46 -7.38 -0.74
C ALA A 130 7.47 -7.67 0.37
N SER A 131 7.05 -7.60 1.63
CA SER A 131 7.94 -7.88 2.76
C SER A 131 8.40 -9.33 2.81
N GLU A 132 7.50 -10.29 2.54
CA GLU A 132 7.84 -11.71 2.53
C GLU A 132 8.84 -12.05 1.41
N ARG A 133 8.73 -11.37 0.29
CA ARG A 133 9.62 -11.57 -0.86
C ARG A 133 10.87 -10.70 -0.82
N LYS A 134 11.07 -9.96 0.27
CA LYS A 134 12.22 -9.07 0.46
C LYS A 134 12.30 -7.99 -0.62
N ALA A 135 11.15 -7.59 -1.13
CA ALA A 135 11.06 -6.49 -2.07
C ALA A 135 11.09 -5.17 -1.32
N VAL A 136 11.29 -4.09 -2.04
CA VAL A 136 11.21 -2.72 -1.50
C VAL A 136 10.19 -1.94 -2.31
N MET A 137 9.69 -0.85 -1.75
CA MET A 137 8.75 0.02 -2.45
C MET A 137 9.46 1.32 -2.79
N CYS A 138 9.50 1.64 -4.07
CA CYS A 138 10.02 2.91 -4.54
C CYS A 138 8.91 3.96 -4.48
N VAL A 139 9.29 5.16 -4.08
CA VAL A 139 8.38 6.30 -3.92
C VAL A 139 8.86 7.41 -4.82
N TRP A 140 7.95 7.94 -5.63
CA TRP A 140 8.25 9.00 -6.57
C TRP A 140 7.21 10.12 -6.44
N TYR A 141 7.68 11.31 -6.14
CA TYR A 141 6.83 12.48 -6.13
C TYR A 141 7.02 13.31 -7.39
#